data_45fde5d9dac72316ffd28c9e44b5b38d
#
_entry.id   45fde5d9dac72316ffd28c9e44b5b38d
#
_cell.length_a   1.000
_cell.length_b   1.000
_cell.length_c   1.000
_cell.angle_alpha   90.00
_cell.angle_beta   90.00
_cell.angle_gamma   90.00
#
_symmetry.space_group_name_H-M   'P 1'
#
loop_
_entity.id
_entity.type
_entity.pdbx_description
1 polymer ?
#
loop_
_entity_poly.entity_id
_entity_poly.type
_entity_poly.pdbx_seq_one_letter_code
_entity_poly.pdbx_strand_id
1 'polypeptide(L)'
;MYQKVKAYMKEHGMVVDGDVVLAGVSGGGDSMAMLEMLKRYQAEAAFSLCAVHVHHGIRGEEADRDERVVRETCEKWTIPFLSYHYPVPELAKKWKMGLEETGRKVRQDAFSRAEADYFGKSETADLQGGGRVSAAREGKLRIRIALAHNENDVAETLLHNLCRGTGLKGLASILPVRDEIIRPILCLNKQEIVNYLIKEQIPYVTDSTNLTDDYTRNKIRHQILPILEEQVNASAVRHMAETASLVSQAEEYLSRQGERLVKKYGENRERGIFLSEAFWRDDPAIASYGVLQVFEELAGKRKDFTAAHVKSVESLLKLQVGRRINLPYDLAALRTYGGILLGERQLLGMSDRNLSSKEYDPVKAEKNQERNALQKSVQLSKKELETACEQVLFTDNVFYLKIFSNEGQKIEEKKYTKWLDYDKIKQELSIRTRQPGDFLIVDDKGSSKKLNRYFIDEKIPSEERDSILLLCTGSEVLWVVGGRINENYKIAPRTRRILEIQYQGGKDNHE
;
A
#
# COMPACT_ATOMS: atom_id res chain seq x y z
N MET A 1 -31.11 22.23 16.36
CA MET A 1 -29.76 21.76 16.20
C MET A 1 -29.63 20.22 16.27
N TYR A 2 -30.15 19.58 17.32
CA TYR A 2 -30.08 18.11 17.46
C TYR A 2 -30.62 17.35 16.23
N GLN A 3 -31.77 17.76 15.65
CA GLN A 3 -32.33 17.11 14.45
C GLN A 3 -31.40 17.21 13.23
N LYS A 4 -30.65 18.32 13.07
CA LYS A 4 -29.65 18.51 12.01
C LYS A 4 -28.50 17.49 12.18
N VAL A 5 -27.97 17.35 13.40
CA VAL A 5 -26.91 16.37 13.70
C VAL A 5 -27.40 14.94 13.54
N LYS A 6 -28.62 14.63 14.03
CA LYS A 6 -29.23 13.30 13.88
C LYS A 6 -29.37 12.90 12.38
N ALA A 7 -29.90 13.82 11.56
CA ALA A 7 -30.02 13.60 10.11
C ALA A 7 -28.66 13.36 9.47
N TYR A 8 -27.67 14.16 9.81
CA TYR A 8 -26.31 14.06 9.33
C TYR A 8 -25.62 12.73 9.73
N MET A 9 -25.79 12.30 10.99
CA MET A 9 -25.26 11.01 11.44
C MET A 9 -25.90 9.83 10.69
N LYS A 10 -27.21 9.90 10.40
CA LYS A 10 -27.92 8.87 9.63
C LYS A 10 -27.49 8.86 8.16
N GLU A 11 -27.39 10.02 7.52
CA GLU A 11 -26.95 10.17 6.13
C GLU A 11 -25.58 9.52 5.89
N HIS A 12 -24.65 9.70 6.84
CA HIS A 12 -23.30 9.16 6.76
C HIS A 12 -23.11 7.79 7.43
N GLY A 13 -24.17 7.15 7.92
CA GLY A 13 -24.08 5.83 8.57
C GLY A 13 -23.06 5.78 9.72
N MET A 14 -22.98 6.89 10.51
CA MET A 14 -21.95 7.05 11.54
C MET A 14 -22.07 6.04 12.65
N VAL A 15 -23.30 5.78 13.10
CA VAL A 15 -23.62 4.87 14.20
C VAL A 15 -24.80 3.99 13.79
N VAL A 16 -24.70 2.69 14.04
CA VAL A 16 -25.76 1.70 13.87
C VAL A 16 -25.98 0.94 15.16
N ASP A 17 -27.10 0.21 15.23
CA ASP A 17 -27.43 -0.60 16.41
C ASP A 17 -26.33 -1.64 16.68
N GLY A 18 -25.94 -1.73 17.95
CA GLY A 18 -24.86 -2.61 18.42
C GLY A 18 -23.46 -1.99 18.40
N ASP A 19 -23.28 -0.78 17.84
CA ASP A 19 -21.96 -0.11 17.87
C ASP A 19 -21.52 0.25 19.30
N VAL A 20 -20.22 0.37 19.49
CA VAL A 20 -19.59 1.00 20.67
C VAL A 20 -18.98 2.32 20.23
N VAL A 21 -19.45 3.44 20.78
CA VAL A 21 -18.97 4.78 20.49
C VAL A 21 -18.07 5.27 21.63
N LEU A 22 -16.78 5.46 21.33
CA LEU A 22 -15.79 6.09 22.22
C LEU A 22 -15.73 7.58 21.86
N ALA A 23 -16.34 8.43 22.67
CA ALA A 23 -16.40 9.87 22.44
C ALA A 23 -15.19 10.57 23.05
N GLY A 24 -14.34 11.23 22.22
CA GLY A 24 -13.21 12.04 22.68
C GLY A 24 -13.69 13.36 23.25
N VAL A 25 -13.56 13.55 24.58
CA VAL A 25 -14.08 14.72 25.31
C VAL A 25 -12.95 15.47 26.01
N SER A 26 -12.64 16.67 25.50
CA SER A 26 -11.60 17.54 26.08
C SER A 26 -12.11 18.46 27.19
N GLY A 27 -13.41 18.57 27.39
CA GLY A 27 -14.05 19.57 28.24
C GLY A 27 -14.44 20.86 27.52
N GLY A 28 -13.86 21.12 26.33
CA GLY A 28 -14.21 22.27 25.51
C GLY A 28 -15.62 22.17 24.90
N GLY A 29 -16.20 23.32 24.53
CA GLY A 29 -17.60 23.41 24.10
C GLY A 29 -18.00 22.45 22.99
N ASP A 30 -17.15 22.29 21.95
CA ASP A 30 -17.45 21.40 20.84
C ASP A 30 -17.59 19.94 21.29
N SER A 31 -16.68 19.47 22.16
CA SER A 31 -16.68 18.11 22.67
C SER A 31 -17.83 17.84 23.64
N MET A 32 -18.20 18.82 24.45
CA MET A 32 -19.34 18.71 25.37
C MET A 32 -20.69 18.71 24.61
N ALA A 33 -20.82 19.53 23.58
CA ALA A 33 -22.00 19.53 22.72
C ALA A 33 -22.12 18.18 21.95
N MET A 34 -21.03 17.65 21.43
CA MET A 34 -21.01 16.35 20.78
C MET A 34 -21.46 15.24 21.73
N LEU A 35 -20.92 15.21 22.95
CA LEU A 35 -21.24 14.19 23.95
C LEU A 35 -22.73 14.20 24.31
N GLU A 36 -23.30 15.39 24.50
CA GLU A 36 -24.74 15.54 24.80
C GLU A 36 -25.61 15.05 23.64
N MET A 37 -25.24 15.38 22.40
CA MET A 37 -25.98 14.93 21.21
C MET A 37 -25.92 13.42 21.02
N LEU A 38 -24.75 12.81 21.25
CA LEU A 38 -24.60 11.36 21.24
C LEU A 38 -25.44 10.70 22.32
N LYS A 39 -25.50 11.27 23.55
CA LYS A 39 -26.35 10.81 24.61
C LYS A 39 -27.84 10.85 24.23
N ARG A 40 -28.30 11.96 23.62
CA ARG A 40 -29.67 12.04 23.09
C ARG A 40 -29.95 10.99 22.05
N TYR A 41 -28.97 10.78 21.13
CA TYR A 41 -29.12 9.81 20.06
C TYR A 41 -29.14 8.37 20.60
N GLN A 42 -28.45 8.08 21.70
CA GLN A 42 -28.48 6.79 22.38
C GLN A 42 -29.88 6.43 22.93
N ALA A 43 -30.69 7.42 23.26
CA ALA A 43 -32.08 7.17 23.66
C ALA A 43 -32.97 6.71 22.48
N GLU A 44 -32.51 6.88 21.23
CA GLU A 44 -33.29 6.56 20.04
C GLU A 44 -32.66 5.42 19.20
N ALA A 45 -31.38 5.06 19.46
CA ALA A 45 -30.64 4.03 18.77
C ALA A 45 -29.85 3.16 19.75
N ALA A 46 -29.84 1.85 19.53
CA ALA A 46 -29.28 0.87 20.44
C ALA A 46 -27.75 0.73 20.29
N PHE A 47 -26.99 1.69 20.81
CA PHE A 47 -25.53 1.63 20.84
C PHE A 47 -24.97 1.94 22.23
N SER A 48 -23.74 1.54 22.49
CA SER A 48 -23.03 1.84 23.74
C SER A 48 -22.21 3.12 23.60
N LEU A 49 -22.25 4.02 24.59
CA LEU A 49 -21.50 5.27 24.61
C LEU A 49 -20.54 5.30 25.80
N CYS A 50 -19.28 5.64 25.57
CA CYS A 50 -18.27 5.87 26.60
C CYS A 50 -17.51 7.16 26.30
N ALA A 51 -17.32 8.02 27.28
CA ALA A 51 -16.52 9.23 27.18
C ALA A 51 -15.04 8.92 27.48
N VAL A 52 -14.15 9.39 26.61
CA VAL A 52 -12.69 9.23 26.74
C VAL A 52 -12.05 10.60 26.84
N HIS A 53 -11.40 10.87 27.96
CA HIS A 53 -10.61 12.09 28.19
C HIS A 53 -9.13 11.79 28.11
N VAL A 54 -8.37 12.70 27.48
CA VAL A 54 -6.92 12.59 27.39
C VAL A 54 -6.28 13.81 28.02
N HIS A 55 -5.66 13.62 29.19
CA HIS A 55 -4.91 14.64 29.90
C HIS A 55 -3.48 14.69 29.36
N HIS A 56 -3.12 15.80 28.72
CA HIS A 56 -1.84 15.94 28.03
C HIS A 56 -0.66 16.38 28.92
N GLY A 57 -0.88 16.73 30.19
CA GLY A 57 0.16 17.19 31.11
C GLY A 57 0.81 18.52 30.73
N ILE A 58 0.14 19.37 29.94
CA ILE A 58 0.72 20.63 29.43
C ILE A 58 0.34 21.82 30.31
N ARG A 59 -0.91 21.88 30.83
CA ARG A 59 -1.52 23.05 31.45
C ARG A 59 -1.69 22.94 32.97
N GLY A 60 -1.13 21.90 33.62
CA GLY A 60 -1.23 21.74 35.08
C GLY A 60 -2.67 21.82 35.60
N GLU A 61 -2.94 22.69 36.57
CA GLU A 61 -4.27 22.81 37.22
C GLU A 61 -5.45 23.09 36.28
N GLU A 62 -5.22 23.75 35.14
CA GLU A 62 -6.29 23.96 34.15
C GLU A 62 -6.73 22.62 33.53
N ALA A 63 -5.79 21.73 33.21
CA ALA A 63 -6.10 20.42 32.65
C ALA A 63 -6.81 19.53 33.67
N ASP A 64 -6.44 19.62 34.96
CA ASP A 64 -7.12 18.93 36.06
C ASP A 64 -8.56 19.43 36.25
N ARG A 65 -8.76 20.75 36.13
CA ARG A 65 -10.11 21.34 36.12
C ARG A 65 -10.95 20.82 34.95
N ASP A 66 -10.38 20.80 33.75
CA ASP A 66 -11.05 20.37 32.54
C ASP A 66 -11.51 18.90 32.66
N GLU A 67 -10.64 18.02 33.15
CA GLU A 67 -10.98 16.61 33.44
C GLU A 67 -12.13 16.50 34.47
N ARG A 68 -12.08 17.30 35.54
CA ARG A 68 -13.11 17.30 36.58
C ARG A 68 -14.48 17.67 36.03
N VAL A 69 -14.57 18.71 35.20
CA VAL A 69 -15.81 19.12 34.55
C VAL A 69 -16.40 18.00 33.69
N VAL A 70 -15.55 17.31 32.91
CA VAL A 70 -16.00 16.17 32.09
C VAL A 70 -16.46 15.03 32.96
N ARG A 71 -15.71 14.67 33.99
CA ARG A 71 -16.04 13.58 34.94
C ARG A 71 -17.37 13.81 35.60
N GLU A 72 -17.57 14.97 36.23
CA GLU A 72 -18.81 15.34 36.92
C GLU A 72 -20.02 15.34 35.97
N THR A 73 -19.81 15.78 34.72
CA THR A 73 -20.87 15.77 33.70
C THR A 73 -21.22 14.34 33.28
N CYS A 74 -20.21 13.48 33.08
CA CYS A 74 -20.43 12.06 32.73
C CYS A 74 -21.16 11.33 33.87
N GLU A 75 -20.80 11.58 35.14
CA GLU A 75 -21.49 11.03 36.32
C GLU A 75 -22.95 11.46 36.34
N LYS A 76 -23.23 12.76 36.17
CA LYS A 76 -24.60 13.29 36.10
C LYS A 76 -25.41 12.70 34.96
N TRP A 77 -24.77 12.43 33.85
CA TRP A 77 -25.43 11.89 32.66
C TRP A 77 -25.44 10.36 32.59
N THR A 78 -24.81 9.70 33.56
CA THR A 78 -24.69 8.23 33.62
C THR A 78 -23.97 7.66 32.39
N ILE A 79 -22.94 8.37 31.92
CA ILE A 79 -22.09 7.94 30.83
C ILE A 79 -20.79 7.36 31.40
N PRO A 80 -20.38 6.13 31.03
CA PRO A 80 -19.05 5.60 31.38
C PRO A 80 -17.96 6.57 30.99
N PHE A 81 -16.98 6.78 31.89
CA PHE A 81 -15.89 7.71 31.70
C PHE A 81 -14.52 7.05 31.91
N LEU A 82 -13.62 7.24 30.94
CA LEU A 82 -12.23 6.80 30.98
C LEU A 82 -11.32 8.01 30.83
N SER A 83 -10.29 8.10 31.66
CA SER A 83 -9.27 9.16 31.58
C SER A 83 -7.89 8.58 31.51
N TYR A 84 -7.08 9.13 30.58
CA TYR A 84 -5.69 8.73 30.37
C TYR A 84 -4.75 9.93 30.45
N HIS A 85 -3.70 9.80 31.27
CA HIS A 85 -2.73 10.85 31.51
C HIS A 85 -1.41 10.57 30.76
N TYR A 86 -0.93 11.57 30.01
CA TYR A 86 0.32 11.50 29.27
C TYR A 86 1.17 12.76 29.52
N PRO A 87 2.45 12.61 29.86
CA PRO A 87 3.40 13.74 29.96
C PRO A 87 3.88 14.13 28.54
N VAL A 88 3.00 14.78 27.76
CA VAL A 88 3.27 15.11 26.34
C VAL A 88 4.54 15.92 26.14
N PRO A 89 4.92 16.91 26.98
CA PRO A 89 6.18 17.64 26.83
C PRO A 89 7.42 16.75 26.91
N GLU A 90 7.42 15.78 27.81
CA GLU A 90 8.52 14.81 27.98
C GLU A 90 8.57 13.81 26.82
N LEU A 91 7.40 13.31 26.42
CA LEU A 91 7.27 12.40 25.28
C LEU A 91 7.69 13.05 23.96
N ALA A 92 7.37 14.33 23.76
CA ALA A 92 7.80 15.10 22.58
C ALA A 92 9.33 15.17 22.48
N LYS A 93 10.01 15.43 23.60
CA LYS A 93 11.47 15.41 23.67
C LYS A 93 12.05 14.02 23.39
N LYS A 94 11.47 12.99 24.04
CA LYS A 94 11.90 11.59 23.87
C LYS A 94 11.73 11.08 22.45
N TRP A 95 10.63 11.41 21.79
CA TRP A 95 10.33 10.96 20.44
C TRP A 95 10.89 11.88 19.35
N LYS A 96 11.47 13.03 19.74
CA LYS A 96 11.96 14.07 18.81
C LYS A 96 10.86 14.54 17.84
N MET A 97 9.67 14.73 18.36
CA MET A 97 8.46 15.13 17.62
C MET A 97 7.94 16.47 18.14
N GLY A 98 7.17 17.19 17.31
CA GLY A 98 6.44 18.38 17.74
C GLY A 98 5.38 18.07 18.80
N LEU A 99 5.02 19.04 19.65
CA LEU A 99 3.99 18.87 20.70
C LEU A 99 2.63 18.43 20.09
N GLU A 100 2.22 19.04 18.98
CA GLU A 100 0.96 18.71 18.31
C GLU A 100 0.94 17.25 17.77
N GLU A 101 2.03 16.85 17.12
CA GLU A 101 2.20 15.50 16.58
C GLU A 101 2.25 14.45 17.70
N THR A 102 2.95 14.75 18.78
CA THR A 102 2.99 13.92 19.99
C THR A 102 1.60 13.82 20.63
N GLY A 103 0.88 14.93 20.76
CA GLY A 103 -0.48 14.98 21.27
C GLY A 103 -1.45 14.13 20.42
N ARG A 104 -1.28 14.13 19.09
CA ARG A 104 -2.06 13.25 18.19
C ARG A 104 -1.76 11.76 18.43
N LYS A 105 -0.47 11.41 18.59
CA LYS A 105 -0.04 10.04 18.82
C LYS A 105 -0.52 9.47 20.16
N VAL A 106 -0.42 10.24 21.26
CA VAL A 106 -0.92 9.78 22.56
C VAL A 106 -2.44 9.70 22.58
N ARG A 107 -3.14 10.53 21.83
CA ARG A 107 -4.59 10.42 21.66
C ARG A 107 -5.00 9.12 20.98
N GLN A 108 -4.27 8.72 19.95
CA GLN A 108 -4.49 7.42 19.28
C GLN A 108 -4.24 6.25 20.25
N ASP A 109 -3.15 6.29 21.03
CA ASP A 109 -2.85 5.28 22.06
C ASP A 109 -3.95 5.23 23.13
N ALA A 110 -4.47 6.39 23.59
CA ALA A 110 -5.56 6.45 24.54
C ALA A 110 -6.84 5.77 24.05
N PHE A 111 -7.20 5.97 22.78
CA PHE A 111 -8.38 5.27 22.22
C PHE A 111 -8.16 3.77 22.10
N SER A 112 -6.96 3.31 21.69
CA SER A 112 -6.65 1.88 21.67
C SER A 112 -6.72 1.25 23.05
N ARG A 113 -6.26 1.96 24.10
CA ARG A 113 -6.42 1.50 25.50
C ARG A 113 -7.85 1.53 25.95
N ALA A 114 -8.61 2.58 25.59
CA ALA A 114 -10.04 2.69 25.94
C ALA A 114 -10.85 1.54 25.35
N GLU A 115 -10.53 1.10 24.15
CA GLU A 115 -11.10 -0.10 23.53
C GLU A 115 -10.85 -1.33 24.40
N ALA A 116 -9.58 -1.59 24.77
CA ALA A 116 -9.22 -2.74 25.58
C ALA A 116 -9.84 -2.69 26.99
N ASP A 117 -9.81 -1.52 27.65
CA ASP A 117 -10.37 -1.34 28.99
C ASP A 117 -11.89 -1.43 29.02
N TYR A 118 -12.58 -0.98 27.97
CA TYR A 118 -14.02 -1.09 27.84
C TYR A 118 -14.48 -2.55 27.75
N PHE A 119 -13.80 -3.36 26.92
CA PHE A 119 -14.11 -4.78 26.78
C PHE A 119 -13.67 -5.59 28.01
N GLY A 120 -12.50 -5.34 28.57
CA GLY A 120 -12.04 -6.03 29.78
C GLY A 120 -12.94 -5.80 31.02
N LYS A 121 -13.57 -4.63 31.14
CA LYS A 121 -14.57 -4.37 32.19
C LYS A 121 -15.92 -5.00 31.91
N SER A 122 -16.30 -5.19 30.65
CA SER A 122 -17.57 -5.84 30.26
C SER A 122 -17.54 -7.33 30.60
N GLU A 123 -16.43 -8.03 30.43
CA GLU A 123 -16.29 -9.45 30.80
C GLU A 123 -16.36 -9.68 32.34
N THR A 124 -15.89 -8.71 33.14
CA THR A 124 -15.94 -8.81 34.61
C THR A 124 -17.27 -8.37 35.20
N ALA A 125 -18.06 -7.55 34.52
CA ALA A 125 -19.36 -7.08 34.98
C ALA A 125 -20.47 -8.15 34.82
N ASP A 126 -20.35 -9.03 33.85
CA ASP A 126 -21.28 -10.17 33.67
C ASP A 126 -21.19 -11.23 34.78
N LEU A 127 -20.14 -11.19 35.62
CA LEU A 127 -19.97 -12.08 36.77
C LEU A 127 -20.63 -11.57 38.07
N GLN A 128 -21.16 -10.36 38.10
CA GLN A 128 -21.76 -9.76 39.32
C GLN A 128 -23.17 -9.14 39.14
N GLY A 129 -23.99 -9.76 38.35
CA GLY A 129 -25.48 -9.60 38.50
C GLY A 129 -26.11 -8.40 37.82
N GLY A 130 -26.87 -8.62 36.79
CA GLY A 130 -28.15 -7.95 36.53
C GLY A 130 -28.12 -6.77 35.57
N GLY A 131 -28.03 -7.02 34.28
CA GLY A 131 -28.39 -6.07 33.25
C GLY A 131 -28.01 -6.63 31.88
N ARG A 132 -29.00 -7.23 31.21
CA ARG A 132 -28.81 -7.86 29.90
C ARG A 132 -28.08 -6.95 28.90
N VAL A 133 -26.79 -7.12 28.72
CA VAL A 133 -26.17 -7.02 27.41
C VAL A 133 -26.35 -8.40 26.77
N SER A 134 -27.42 -8.55 26.01
CA SER A 134 -27.72 -9.80 25.32
C SER A 134 -26.65 -10.09 24.33
N ALA A 135 -25.85 -11.09 24.70
CA ALA A 135 -25.14 -12.01 23.84
C ALA A 135 -24.52 -11.43 22.56
N ALA A 136 -23.22 -11.40 22.52
CA ALA A 136 -22.41 -11.60 21.34
C ALA A 136 -22.95 -12.78 20.51
N ARG A 137 -23.83 -12.51 19.58
CA ARG A 137 -24.02 -13.36 18.41
C ARG A 137 -22.90 -12.97 17.44
N GLU A 138 -22.01 -13.89 17.13
CA GLU A 138 -21.07 -14.03 16.01
C GLU A 138 -20.91 -12.85 15.00
N GLY A 139 -20.80 -11.60 15.48
CA GLY A 139 -20.52 -10.40 14.72
C GLY A 139 -19.56 -9.54 15.52
N LYS A 140 -18.38 -9.32 14.99
CA LYS A 140 -17.35 -8.44 15.55
C LYS A 140 -18.01 -7.10 15.89
N LEU A 141 -18.09 -6.72 17.17
CA LEU A 141 -18.63 -5.42 17.63
C LEU A 141 -17.88 -4.30 16.90
N ARG A 142 -18.62 -3.38 16.26
CA ARG A 142 -18.03 -2.27 15.53
C ARG A 142 -17.76 -1.11 16.47
N ILE A 143 -16.48 -0.71 16.58
CA ILE A 143 -16.08 0.43 17.38
C ILE A 143 -16.10 1.69 16.52
N ARG A 144 -16.54 2.80 17.12
CA ARG A 144 -16.54 4.14 16.54
C ARG A 144 -15.86 5.12 17.49
N ILE A 145 -14.95 5.92 16.98
CA ILE A 145 -14.28 7.00 17.71
C ILE A 145 -14.91 8.32 17.29
N ALA A 146 -15.69 8.95 18.17
CA ALA A 146 -16.33 10.22 17.89
C ALA A 146 -15.41 11.40 18.26
N LEU A 147 -15.14 12.28 17.28
CA LEU A 147 -14.33 13.50 17.44
C LEU A 147 -15.17 14.74 17.12
N ALA A 148 -15.03 15.78 17.95
CA ALA A 148 -15.82 17.00 17.90
C ALA A 148 -15.30 18.05 16.92
N HIS A 149 -15.01 17.67 15.68
CA HIS A 149 -14.71 18.63 14.62
C HIS A 149 -16.02 19.27 14.09
N ASN A 150 -15.95 20.54 13.71
CA ASN A 150 -17.06 21.35 13.23
C ASN A 150 -16.76 21.99 11.85
N GLU A 151 -17.70 22.76 11.28
CA GLU A 151 -17.53 23.40 9.96
C GLU A 151 -16.32 24.34 9.91
N ASN A 152 -16.03 25.06 11.00
CA ASN A 152 -14.87 25.96 11.04
C ASN A 152 -13.56 25.18 10.92
N ASP A 153 -13.45 23.98 11.53
CA ASP A 153 -12.27 23.11 11.37
C ASP A 153 -12.07 22.65 9.92
N VAL A 154 -13.18 22.41 9.19
CA VAL A 154 -13.15 22.10 7.75
C VAL A 154 -12.57 23.27 6.96
N ALA A 155 -13.08 24.49 7.20
CA ALA A 155 -12.60 25.69 6.51
C ALA A 155 -11.12 25.98 6.81
N GLU A 156 -10.70 25.88 8.08
CA GLU A 156 -9.31 26.02 8.50
C GLU A 156 -8.39 25.03 7.77
N THR A 157 -8.79 23.76 7.72
CA THR A 157 -8.01 22.70 7.08
C THR A 157 -7.97 22.88 5.55
N LEU A 158 -9.08 23.28 4.94
CA LEU A 158 -9.15 23.57 3.52
C LEU A 158 -8.17 24.69 3.14
N LEU A 159 -8.24 25.84 3.83
CA LEU A 159 -7.35 26.98 3.58
C LEU A 159 -5.89 26.62 3.83
N HIS A 160 -5.60 25.95 4.93
CA HIS A 160 -4.25 25.49 5.25
C HIS A 160 -3.67 24.59 4.15
N ASN A 161 -4.44 23.62 3.67
CA ASN A 161 -4.01 22.71 2.61
C ASN A 161 -3.87 23.43 1.26
N LEU A 162 -4.81 24.34 0.95
CA LEU A 162 -4.76 25.16 -0.27
C LEU A 162 -3.48 26.00 -0.34
N CYS A 163 -3.13 26.68 0.75
CA CYS A 163 -1.91 27.50 0.84
C CYS A 163 -0.62 26.67 0.73
N ARG A 164 -0.63 25.40 1.13
CA ARG A 164 0.53 24.52 1.01
C ARG A 164 0.64 23.85 -0.35
N GLY A 165 -0.37 23.95 -1.19
CA GLY A 165 -0.49 23.17 -2.41
C GLY A 165 -0.91 21.73 -2.15
N THR A 166 -2.06 21.34 -2.65
CA THR A 166 -2.61 20.00 -2.43
C THR A 166 -3.42 19.54 -3.63
N GLY A 167 -3.64 18.21 -3.74
CA GLY A 167 -4.62 17.63 -4.66
C GLY A 167 -6.02 17.53 -4.04
N LEU A 168 -6.95 16.92 -4.77
CA LEU A 168 -8.36 16.82 -4.35
C LEU A 168 -8.50 16.17 -2.96
N LYS A 169 -7.72 15.14 -2.63
CA LYS A 169 -7.73 14.48 -1.31
C LYS A 169 -7.48 15.45 -0.16
N GLY A 170 -6.59 16.43 -0.33
CA GLY A 170 -6.34 17.43 0.72
C GLY A 170 -7.38 18.55 0.72
N LEU A 171 -7.97 18.90 -0.43
CA LEU A 171 -9.08 19.84 -0.52
C LEU A 171 -10.38 19.28 0.02
N ALA A 172 -10.58 17.95 0.00
CA ALA A 172 -11.68 17.27 0.70
C ALA A 172 -11.65 17.49 2.22
N SER A 173 -10.53 18.00 2.75
CA SER A 173 -10.37 18.47 4.14
C SER A 173 -10.69 17.37 5.18
N ILE A 174 -11.67 17.61 6.04
CA ILE A 174 -12.07 16.72 7.12
C ILE A 174 -13.33 15.97 6.70
N LEU A 175 -13.25 14.64 6.63
CA LEU A 175 -14.37 13.78 6.23
C LEU A 175 -15.33 13.50 7.40
N PRO A 176 -16.64 13.35 7.16
CA PRO A 176 -17.63 12.94 8.17
C PRO A 176 -17.28 11.61 8.84
N VAL A 177 -16.88 10.64 8.05
CA VAL A 177 -16.44 9.31 8.46
C VAL A 177 -15.11 9.01 7.80
N ARG A 178 -14.16 8.47 8.57
CA ARG A 178 -12.90 7.96 8.08
C ARG A 178 -12.47 6.77 8.93
N ASP A 179 -12.49 5.60 8.34
CA ASP A 179 -12.22 4.34 9.03
C ASP A 179 -13.16 4.18 10.24
N GLU A 180 -12.64 4.11 11.45
CA GLU A 180 -13.41 4.03 12.71
C GLU A 180 -13.83 5.41 13.26
N ILE A 181 -13.26 6.48 12.70
CA ILE A 181 -13.48 7.86 13.20
C ILE A 181 -14.75 8.43 12.59
N ILE A 182 -15.63 8.95 13.44
CA ILE A 182 -16.85 9.68 13.08
C ILE A 182 -16.80 11.10 13.62
N ARG A 183 -17.52 12.03 12.98
CA ARG A 183 -17.55 13.45 13.36
C ARG A 183 -18.99 13.95 13.37
N PRO A 184 -19.73 13.64 14.43
CA PRO A 184 -21.16 13.88 14.50
C PRO A 184 -21.59 15.34 14.30
N ILE A 185 -20.77 16.28 14.75
CA ILE A 185 -21.09 17.73 14.72
C ILE A 185 -20.37 18.48 13.60
N LEU A 186 -19.79 17.77 12.59
CA LEU A 186 -19.08 18.41 11.48
C LEU A 186 -20.00 19.32 10.64
N CYS A 187 -21.29 19.10 10.68
CA CYS A 187 -22.29 19.92 10.02
C CYS A 187 -22.66 21.21 10.77
N LEU A 188 -22.10 21.48 11.92
CA LEU A 188 -22.39 22.66 12.74
C LEU A 188 -21.26 23.68 12.67
N ASN A 189 -21.62 24.97 12.61
CA ASN A 189 -20.65 26.04 12.81
C ASN A 189 -20.47 26.37 14.31
N LYS A 190 -19.42 27.11 14.62
CA LYS A 190 -19.07 27.46 16.01
C LYS A 190 -20.15 28.21 16.75
N GLN A 191 -20.86 29.13 16.07
CA GLN A 191 -21.91 29.94 16.66
C GLN A 191 -23.15 29.08 17.01
N GLU A 192 -23.52 28.15 16.15
CA GLU A 192 -24.61 27.19 16.44
C GLU A 192 -24.29 26.39 17.71
N ILE A 193 -23.03 25.91 17.85
CA ILE A 193 -22.58 25.14 19.02
C ILE A 193 -22.66 25.98 20.28
N VAL A 194 -22.10 27.19 20.30
CA VAL A 194 -22.11 28.08 21.47
C VAL A 194 -23.54 28.40 21.88
N ASN A 195 -24.42 28.77 20.95
CA ASN A 195 -25.82 29.07 21.21
C ASN A 195 -26.55 27.86 21.84
N TYR A 196 -26.20 26.66 21.39
CA TYR A 196 -26.77 25.43 21.92
C TYR A 196 -26.33 25.16 23.37
N LEU A 197 -25.03 25.27 23.64
CA LEU A 197 -24.47 25.09 24.99
C LEU A 197 -25.14 26.02 26.00
N ILE A 198 -25.31 27.28 25.63
CA ILE A 198 -25.98 28.30 26.48
C ILE A 198 -27.41 27.93 26.70
N LYS A 199 -28.17 27.60 25.63
CA LYS A 199 -29.60 27.26 25.71
C LYS A 199 -29.88 26.04 26.58
N GLU A 200 -29.08 24.98 26.44
CA GLU A 200 -29.24 23.72 27.15
C GLU A 200 -28.48 23.70 28.49
N GLN A 201 -27.82 24.81 28.88
CA GLN A 201 -27.05 24.98 30.12
C GLN A 201 -25.97 23.87 30.30
N ILE A 202 -25.31 23.49 29.21
CA ILE A 202 -24.26 22.47 29.24
C ILE A 202 -22.97 23.10 29.76
N PRO A 203 -22.36 22.57 30.82
CA PRO A 203 -21.08 23.08 31.32
C PRO A 203 -19.96 22.79 30.32
N TYR A 204 -19.09 23.76 30.09
CA TYR A 204 -17.88 23.59 29.27
C TYR A 204 -16.79 24.54 29.75
N VAL A 205 -15.56 24.26 29.38
CA VAL A 205 -14.39 25.08 29.68
C VAL A 205 -13.86 25.76 28.40
N THR A 206 -13.32 26.98 28.61
CA THR A 206 -12.64 27.68 27.50
C THR A 206 -11.14 27.42 27.62
N ASP A 207 -10.55 26.89 26.56
CA ASP A 207 -9.12 26.57 26.50
C ASP A 207 -8.30 27.83 26.26
N SER A 208 -7.42 28.18 27.20
CA SER A 208 -6.53 29.35 27.13
C SER A 208 -5.53 29.28 25.96
N THR A 209 -5.13 28.07 25.52
CA THR A 209 -4.20 27.88 24.39
C THR A 209 -4.81 28.18 23.03
N ASN A 210 -6.14 28.26 22.94
CA ASN A 210 -6.83 28.74 21.74
C ASN A 210 -6.62 30.24 21.47
N LEU A 211 -6.05 30.99 22.41
CA LEU A 211 -5.85 32.41 22.29
C LEU A 211 -4.48 32.79 21.71
N THR A 212 -3.58 31.84 21.46
CA THR A 212 -2.23 32.13 20.94
C THR A 212 -2.15 31.85 19.44
N ASP A 213 -1.48 32.74 18.68
CA ASP A 213 -1.29 32.64 17.23
C ASP A 213 0.03 31.95 16.83
N ASP A 214 0.60 31.12 17.71
CA ASP A 214 1.87 30.45 17.49
C ASP A 214 1.83 29.43 16.34
N TYR A 215 0.66 28.92 16.03
CA TYR A 215 0.45 27.92 14.97
C TYR A 215 -0.28 28.51 13.76
N THR A 216 0.11 28.12 12.57
CA THR A 216 -0.51 28.56 11.30
C THR A 216 -2.03 28.38 11.30
N ARG A 217 -2.54 27.33 11.92
CA ARG A 217 -3.96 27.04 12.01
C ARG A 217 -4.71 28.05 12.87
N ASN A 218 -4.10 28.50 13.98
CA ASN A 218 -4.67 29.54 14.84
C ASN A 218 -4.71 30.90 14.11
N LYS A 219 -3.68 31.21 13.29
CA LYS A 219 -3.71 32.43 12.46
C LYS A 219 -4.86 32.40 11.45
N ILE A 220 -5.12 31.25 10.81
CA ILE A 220 -6.27 31.10 9.90
C ILE A 220 -7.57 31.32 10.69
N ARG A 221 -7.73 30.72 11.85
CA ARG A 221 -8.92 30.82 12.71
C ARG A 221 -9.18 32.25 13.21
N HIS A 222 -8.16 32.93 13.69
CA HIS A 222 -8.35 34.23 14.37
C HIS A 222 -8.20 35.44 13.47
N GLN A 223 -7.47 35.32 12.35
CA GLN A 223 -7.15 36.45 11.48
C GLN A 223 -7.78 36.33 10.11
N ILE A 224 -7.76 35.14 9.49
CA ILE A 224 -8.18 34.98 8.08
C ILE A 224 -9.70 34.73 7.97
N LEU A 225 -10.23 33.74 8.69
CA LEU A 225 -11.65 33.41 8.62
C LEU A 225 -12.55 34.57 9.03
N PRO A 226 -12.29 35.33 10.11
CA PRO A 226 -13.12 36.49 10.45
C PRO A 226 -13.13 37.55 9.35
N ILE A 227 -11.99 37.86 8.73
CA ILE A 227 -11.93 38.81 7.60
C ILE A 227 -12.79 38.32 6.43
N LEU A 228 -12.74 37.02 6.11
CA LEU A 228 -13.54 36.45 5.03
C LEU A 228 -15.03 36.51 5.34
N GLU A 229 -15.45 36.27 6.58
CA GLU A 229 -16.85 36.33 6.99
C GLU A 229 -17.37 37.77 7.08
N GLU A 230 -16.56 38.72 7.58
CA GLU A 230 -16.97 40.12 7.77
C GLU A 230 -16.89 40.95 6.47
N GLN A 231 -15.86 40.72 5.66
CA GLN A 231 -15.55 41.62 4.54
C GLN A 231 -15.85 41.02 3.14
N VAL A 232 -15.97 39.68 3.05
CA VAL A 232 -16.20 39.02 1.75
C VAL A 232 -17.59 38.40 1.71
N ASN A 233 -17.87 37.45 2.62
CA ASN A 233 -19.16 36.76 2.65
C ASN A 233 -19.42 36.18 4.05
N ALA A 234 -20.52 36.59 4.69
CA ALA A 234 -20.91 36.09 6.00
C ALA A 234 -21.14 34.56 6.10
N SER A 235 -21.28 33.89 4.96
CA SER A 235 -21.39 32.43 4.86
C SER A 235 -20.10 31.76 4.37
N ALA A 236 -18.94 32.44 4.41
CA ALA A 236 -17.69 31.92 3.84
C ALA A 236 -17.30 30.54 4.41
N VAL A 237 -17.37 30.36 5.73
CA VAL A 237 -17.08 29.07 6.39
C VAL A 237 -17.98 27.96 5.87
N ARG A 238 -19.29 28.21 5.80
CA ARG A 238 -20.27 27.23 5.31
C ARG A 238 -20.00 26.86 3.85
N HIS A 239 -19.76 27.84 2.97
CA HIS A 239 -19.48 27.59 1.56
C HIS A 239 -18.15 26.82 1.36
N MET A 240 -17.16 27.04 2.21
CA MET A 240 -15.93 26.26 2.22
C MET A 240 -16.17 24.80 2.62
N ALA A 241 -17.01 24.55 3.64
CA ALA A 241 -17.36 23.20 4.07
C ALA A 241 -18.19 22.47 2.99
N GLU A 242 -19.16 23.15 2.35
CA GLU A 242 -19.93 22.61 1.23
C GLU A 242 -19.02 22.28 0.04
N THR A 243 -18.08 23.17 -0.29
CA THR A 243 -17.09 22.93 -1.36
C THR A 243 -16.20 21.72 -1.04
N ALA A 244 -15.70 21.60 0.19
CA ALA A 244 -14.91 20.45 0.63
C ALA A 244 -15.69 19.13 0.48
N SER A 245 -17.00 19.15 0.80
CA SER A 245 -17.89 17.99 0.63
C SER A 245 -18.04 17.59 -0.85
N LEU A 246 -18.24 18.55 -1.75
CA LEU A 246 -18.32 18.29 -3.20
C LEU A 246 -17.00 17.74 -3.74
N VAL A 247 -15.87 18.30 -3.32
CA VAL A 247 -14.54 17.82 -3.70
C VAL A 247 -14.31 16.38 -3.16
N SER A 248 -14.79 16.07 -1.96
CA SER A 248 -14.72 14.73 -1.40
C SER A 248 -15.46 13.70 -2.24
N GLN A 249 -16.67 14.02 -2.70
CA GLN A 249 -17.45 13.14 -3.58
C GLN A 249 -16.75 12.90 -4.93
N ALA A 250 -16.16 13.94 -5.50
CA ALA A 250 -15.39 13.84 -6.75
C ALA A 250 -14.12 12.98 -6.55
N GLU A 251 -13.41 13.19 -5.44
CA GLU A 251 -12.21 12.41 -5.09
C GLU A 251 -12.52 10.93 -4.89
N GLU A 252 -13.60 10.63 -4.18
CA GLU A 252 -14.04 9.26 -3.96
C GLU A 252 -14.44 8.56 -5.27
N TYR A 253 -15.11 9.28 -6.17
CA TYR A 253 -15.45 8.76 -7.50
C TYR A 253 -14.19 8.42 -8.28
N LEU A 254 -13.22 9.34 -8.38
CA LEU A 254 -11.95 9.12 -9.09
C LEU A 254 -11.13 8.00 -8.46
N SER A 255 -11.10 7.92 -7.13
CA SER A 255 -10.43 6.84 -6.40
C SER A 255 -11.01 5.48 -6.76
N ARG A 256 -12.35 5.34 -6.76
CA ARG A 256 -13.03 4.10 -7.17
C ARG A 256 -12.79 3.75 -8.64
N GLN A 257 -12.73 4.74 -9.55
CA GLN A 257 -12.41 4.48 -10.95
C GLN A 257 -10.94 4.03 -11.10
N GLY A 258 -10.01 4.64 -10.36
CA GLY A 258 -8.61 4.21 -10.31
C GLY A 258 -8.46 2.76 -9.86
N GLU A 259 -9.17 2.35 -8.79
CA GLU A 259 -9.21 0.94 -8.35
C GLU A 259 -9.70 -0.01 -9.44
N ARG A 260 -10.80 0.35 -10.10
CA ARG A 260 -11.34 -0.47 -11.20
C ARG A 260 -10.34 -0.61 -12.33
N LEU A 261 -9.63 0.46 -12.64
CA LEU A 261 -8.62 0.46 -13.68
C LEU A 261 -7.43 -0.45 -13.31
N VAL A 262 -6.95 -0.37 -12.06
CA VAL A 262 -5.90 -1.26 -11.54
C VAL A 262 -6.37 -2.72 -11.55
N LYS A 263 -7.58 -3.02 -11.09
CA LYS A 263 -8.14 -4.38 -11.13
C LYS A 263 -8.28 -4.93 -12.55
N LYS A 264 -8.51 -4.06 -13.55
CA LYS A 264 -8.70 -4.46 -14.94
C LYS A 264 -7.40 -4.70 -15.70
N TYR A 265 -6.38 -3.88 -15.45
CA TYR A 265 -5.16 -3.82 -16.26
C TYR A 265 -3.87 -3.99 -15.44
N GLY A 266 -4.00 -4.17 -14.13
CA GLY A 266 -2.90 -4.46 -13.21
C GLY A 266 -2.78 -5.96 -12.94
N GLU A 267 -1.56 -6.43 -12.74
CA GLU A 267 -1.24 -7.83 -12.43
C GLU A 267 -0.26 -7.85 -11.25
N ASN A 268 -0.56 -8.63 -10.22
CA ASN A 268 0.39 -8.92 -9.16
C ASN A 268 1.44 -9.91 -9.67
N ARG A 269 2.71 -9.53 -9.64
CA ARG A 269 3.86 -10.34 -10.01
C ARG A 269 4.79 -10.52 -8.82
N GLU A 270 5.66 -11.51 -8.84
CA GLU A 270 6.62 -11.80 -7.74
C GLU A 270 7.43 -10.57 -7.28
N ARG A 271 7.67 -9.61 -8.17
CA ARG A 271 8.50 -8.42 -7.93
C ARG A 271 7.70 -7.13 -7.72
N GLY A 272 6.37 -7.19 -7.66
CA GLY A 272 5.50 -6.04 -7.50
C GLY A 272 4.28 -6.05 -8.40
N ILE A 273 3.70 -4.89 -8.67
CA ILE A 273 2.48 -4.71 -9.46
C ILE A 273 2.84 -4.21 -10.87
N PHE A 274 2.46 -4.98 -11.87
CA PHE A 274 2.63 -4.62 -13.27
C PHE A 274 1.38 -3.91 -13.78
N LEU A 275 1.56 -2.75 -14.42
CA LEU A 275 0.53 -1.99 -15.12
C LEU A 275 0.77 -2.08 -16.64
N SER A 276 -0.17 -2.69 -17.34
CA SER A 276 -0.08 -2.88 -18.79
C SER A 276 -0.18 -1.56 -19.57
N GLU A 277 0.25 -1.52 -20.84
CA GLU A 277 0.09 -0.32 -21.68
C GLU A 277 -1.37 0.10 -21.85
N ALA A 278 -2.33 -0.85 -21.77
CA ALA A 278 -3.75 -0.55 -21.84
C ALA A 278 -4.24 0.28 -20.66
N PHE A 279 -3.64 0.13 -19.47
CA PHE A 279 -3.91 0.96 -18.30
C PHE A 279 -3.75 2.47 -18.59
N TRP A 280 -2.72 2.82 -19.35
CA TRP A 280 -2.33 4.20 -19.64
C TRP A 280 -3.09 4.82 -20.83
N ARG A 281 -3.96 4.06 -21.49
CA ARG A 281 -4.84 4.55 -22.58
C ARG A 281 -6.17 5.09 -22.05
N ASP A 282 -6.45 4.87 -20.78
CA ASP A 282 -7.64 5.42 -20.11
C ASP A 282 -7.47 6.91 -19.79
N ASP A 283 -8.48 7.54 -19.19
CA ASP A 283 -8.42 8.94 -18.78
C ASP A 283 -7.19 9.19 -17.87
N PRO A 284 -6.34 10.20 -18.17
CA PRO A 284 -5.14 10.48 -17.39
C PRO A 284 -5.40 10.78 -15.90
N ALA A 285 -6.56 11.37 -15.56
CA ALA A 285 -6.92 11.60 -14.17
C ALA A 285 -7.17 10.27 -13.46
N ILE A 286 -7.93 9.35 -14.08
CA ILE A 286 -8.22 8.01 -13.52
C ILE A 286 -6.94 7.18 -13.41
N ALA A 287 -6.09 7.18 -14.46
CA ALA A 287 -4.80 6.51 -14.43
C ALA A 287 -3.90 7.03 -13.29
N SER A 288 -3.88 8.35 -13.07
CA SER A 288 -3.14 8.96 -11.96
C SER A 288 -3.62 8.45 -10.60
N TYR A 289 -4.91 8.30 -10.39
CA TYR A 289 -5.48 7.74 -9.16
C TYR A 289 -5.12 6.27 -8.99
N GLY A 290 -5.17 5.48 -10.06
CA GLY A 290 -4.74 4.08 -10.04
C GLY A 290 -3.27 3.92 -9.65
N VAL A 291 -2.36 4.73 -10.21
CA VAL A 291 -0.94 4.73 -9.84
C VAL A 291 -0.74 5.09 -8.37
N LEU A 292 -1.46 6.09 -7.85
CA LEU A 292 -1.38 6.49 -6.44
C LEU A 292 -1.86 5.38 -5.50
N GLN A 293 -2.82 4.57 -5.91
CA GLN A 293 -3.28 3.40 -5.15
C GLN A 293 -2.23 2.30 -5.14
N VAL A 294 -1.61 2.01 -6.30
CA VAL A 294 -0.50 1.05 -6.36
C VAL A 294 0.65 1.50 -5.46
N PHE A 295 0.96 2.81 -5.41
CA PHE A 295 1.95 3.33 -4.46
C PHE A 295 1.55 3.09 -3.00
N GLU A 296 0.28 3.34 -2.66
CA GLU A 296 -0.26 3.15 -1.30
C GLU A 296 -0.23 1.67 -0.90
N GLU A 297 -0.58 0.76 -1.81
CA GLU A 297 -0.54 -0.68 -1.60
C GLU A 297 0.90 -1.18 -1.35
N LEU A 298 1.86 -0.76 -2.16
CA LEU A 298 3.26 -1.18 -2.04
C LEU A 298 3.98 -0.56 -0.84
N ALA A 299 3.68 0.71 -0.49
CA ALA A 299 4.34 1.43 0.60
C ALA A 299 3.61 1.31 1.95
N GLY A 300 2.38 0.81 1.98
CA GLY A 300 1.49 0.85 3.16
C GLY A 300 1.04 2.26 3.56
N LYS A 301 1.33 3.28 2.77
CA LYS A 301 0.99 4.69 3.02
C LYS A 301 1.09 5.54 1.75
N ARG A 302 0.26 6.57 1.67
CA ARG A 302 0.21 7.51 0.52
C ARG A 302 1.02 8.79 0.74
N LYS A 303 1.53 9.03 1.95
CA LYS A 303 2.31 10.23 2.27
C LYS A 303 3.54 10.31 1.36
N ASP A 304 3.94 11.53 0.97
CA ASP A 304 5.12 11.85 0.14
C ASP A 304 5.02 11.44 -1.35
N PHE A 305 3.97 10.76 -1.78
CA PHE A 305 3.70 10.59 -3.21
C PHE A 305 2.97 11.79 -3.79
N THR A 306 3.52 12.35 -4.84
CA THR A 306 3.02 13.56 -5.51
C THR A 306 2.65 13.32 -6.97
N ALA A 307 1.93 14.26 -7.59
CA ALA A 307 1.65 14.22 -9.02
C ALA A 307 2.92 14.15 -9.89
N ALA A 308 4.06 14.67 -9.40
CA ALA A 308 5.34 14.57 -10.08
C ALA A 308 5.83 13.12 -10.18
N HIS A 309 5.64 12.31 -9.12
CA HIS A 309 5.98 10.89 -9.15
C HIS A 309 5.12 10.12 -10.16
N VAL A 310 3.81 10.39 -10.21
CA VAL A 310 2.89 9.78 -11.18
C VAL A 310 3.31 10.11 -12.62
N LYS A 311 3.59 11.40 -12.92
CA LYS A 311 4.08 11.83 -14.23
C LYS A 311 5.42 11.21 -14.61
N SER A 312 6.31 11.03 -13.63
CA SER A 312 7.59 10.36 -13.85
C SER A 312 7.39 8.90 -14.25
N VAL A 313 6.49 8.18 -13.57
CA VAL A 313 6.15 6.80 -13.93
C VAL A 313 5.54 6.73 -15.32
N GLU A 314 4.57 7.57 -15.63
CA GLU A 314 3.96 7.64 -16.97
C GLU A 314 5.00 7.89 -18.07
N SER A 315 5.97 8.78 -17.81
CA SER A 315 7.03 9.12 -18.78
C SER A 315 7.90 7.91 -19.18
N LEU A 316 7.98 6.87 -18.35
CA LEU A 316 8.69 5.63 -18.67
C LEU A 316 8.14 4.93 -19.91
N LEU A 317 6.85 5.12 -20.23
CA LEU A 317 6.25 4.52 -21.44
C LEU A 317 6.92 4.97 -22.72
N LYS A 318 7.46 6.20 -22.73
CA LYS A 318 8.17 6.80 -23.88
C LYS A 318 9.63 6.40 -23.96
N LEU A 319 10.13 5.73 -22.92
CA LEU A 319 11.54 5.34 -22.82
C LEU A 319 11.75 3.88 -23.24
N GLN A 320 13.00 3.52 -23.47
CA GLN A 320 13.39 2.14 -23.79
C GLN A 320 13.11 1.19 -22.62
N VAL A 321 12.77 -0.06 -22.94
CA VAL A 321 12.62 -1.15 -21.97
C VAL A 321 13.91 -1.28 -21.13
N GLY A 322 13.75 -1.48 -19.81
CA GLY A 322 14.83 -1.52 -18.84
C GLY A 322 15.14 -0.17 -18.18
N ARG A 323 14.53 0.95 -18.63
CA ARG A 323 14.65 2.23 -17.93
C ARG A 323 13.90 2.20 -16.60
N ARG A 324 14.44 2.89 -15.60
CA ARG A 324 14.00 2.84 -14.20
C ARG A 324 13.96 4.23 -13.59
N ILE A 325 13.09 4.42 -12.62
CA ILE A 325 13.03 5.61 -11.76
C ILE A 325 12.89 5.19 -10.30
N ASN A 326 13.50 5.97 -9.41
CA ASN A 326 13.34 5.81 -7.96
C ASN A 326 12.09 6.52 -7.49
N LEU A 327 11.43 5.94 -6.50
CA LEU A 327 10.23 6.45 -5.85
C LEU A 327 10.47 6.49 -4.32
N PRO A 328 9.65 7.24 -3.56
CA PRO A 328 9.70 7.22 -2.08
C PRO A 328 9.55 5.80 -1.52
N TYR A 329 9.99 5.61 -0.27
CA TYR A 329 9.83 4.37 0.51
C TYR A 329 10.49 3.15 -0.13
N ASP A 330 11.66 3.35 -0.70
CA ASP A 330 12.46 2.31 -1.34
C ASP A 330 11.75 1.58 -2.49
N LEU A 331 10.76 2.24 -3.09
CA LEU A 331 10.08 1.77 -4.29
C LEU A 331 10.79 2.24 -5.55
N ALA A 332 10.51 1.56 -6.64
CA ALA A 332 10.94 1.94 -7.98
C ALA A 332 9.89 1.56 -9.03
N ALA A 333 10.00 2.19 -10.20
CA ALA A 333 9.27 1.81 -11.40
C ALA A 333 10.24 1.40 -12.49
N LEU A 334 9.92 0.31 -13.19
CA LEU A 334 10.73 -0.28 -14.27
C LEU A 334 9.90 -0.36 -15.54
N ARG A 335 10.41 0.18 -16.65
CA ARG A 335 9.83 -0.03 -17.98
C ARG A 335 10.11 -1.46 -18.44
N THR A 336 9.07 -2.25 -18.62
CA THR A 336 9.13 -3.63 -19.13
C THR A 336 8.46 -3.74 -20.50
N TYR A 337 8.51 -4.90 -21.15
CA TYR A 337 7.70 -5.13 -22.33
C TYR A 337 6.20 -5.11 -21.98
N GLY A 338 5.45 -4.32 -22.74
CA GLY A 338 4.00 -4.21 -22.59
C GLY A 338 3.48 -3.37 -21.43
N GLY A 339 4.36 -2.75 -20.58
CA GLY A 339 3.91 -1.91 -19.48
C GLY A 339 5.01 -1.45 -18.53
N ILE A 340 4.60 -1.13 -17.31
CA ILE A 340 5.49 -0.66 -16.23
C ILE A 340 5.29 -1.58 -15.02
N LEU A 341 6.38 -2.04 -14.42
CA LEU A 341 6.41 -2.78 -13.17
C LEU A 341 6.80 -1.85 -12.03
N LEU A 342 5.98 -1.81 -10.99
CA LEU A 342 6.16 -1.04 -9.76
C LEU A 342 6.44 -2.01 -8.61
N GLY A 343 7.47 -1.76 -7.81
CA GLY A 343 7.83 -2.66 -6.70
C GLY A 343 8.98 -2.13 -5.88
N GLU A 344 9.44 -2.95 -4.92
CA GLU A 344 10.60 -2.61 -4.11
C GLU A 344 11.86 -2.51 -4.97
N ARG A 345 12.68 -1.50 -4.68
CA ARG A 345 13.90 -1.19 -5.42
C ARG A 345 14.87 -2.37 -5.50
N GLN A 346 15.01 -3.13 -4.41
CA GLN A 346 15.88 -4.31 -4.36
C GLN A 346 15.37 -5.44 -5.27
N LEU A 347 14.06 -5.71 -5.25
CA LEU A 347 13.44 -6.75 -6.08
C LEU A 347 13.51 -6.43 -7.57
N LEU A 348 13.56 -5.13 -7.92
CA LEU A 348 13.71 -4.67 -9.28
C LEU A 348 15.19 -4.61 -9.74
N GLY A 349 16.14 -5.17 -8.96
CA GLY A 349 17.55 -5.26 -9.31
C GLY A 349 18.28 -3.91 -9.23
N MET A 350 17.86 -3.04 -8.34
CA MET A 350 18.47 -1.73 -8.07
C MET A 350 19.24 -1.77 -6.76
N SER A 351 20.36 -2.50 -6.71
CA SER A 351 21.28 -2.45 -5.57
C SER A 351 22.08 -1.15 -5.60
N ASP A 352 22.23 -0.53 -4.43
CA ASP A 352 23.03 0.68 -4.26
C ASP A 352 24.52 0.40 -4.55
N ARG A 353 24.96 0.71 -5.77
CA ARG A 353 26.40 0.80 -6.07
C ARG A 353 27.07 2.08 -5.53
N ASN A 354 26.31 2.95 -4.81
CA ASN A 354 26.80 4.23 -4.29
C ASN A 354 26.35 4.47 -2.84
N LEU A 355 26.60 3.54 -1.92
CA LEU A 355 26.70 3.87 -0.52
C LEU A 355 28.11 3.51 -0.05
N SER A 356 28.89 4.58 0.12
CA SER A 356 30.19 4.54 0.77
C SER A 356 30.08 3.81 2.12
N SER A 357 30.89 2.76 2.24
CA SER A 357 31.47 2.25 3.49
C SER A 357 30.79 2.68 4.80
N LYS A 358 29.90 1.84 5.32
CA LYS A 358 29.87 1.47 6.76
C LYS A 358 28.81 0.39 6.97
N GLU A 359 29.29 -0.70 7.60
CA GLU A 359 28.63 -1.95 7.98
C GLU A 359 28.69 -3.06 6.94
N TYR A 360 29.91 -3.61 6.81
CA TYR A 360 30.18 -4.93 6.30
C TYR A 360 29.72 -5.96 7.36
N ASP A 361 28.61 -6.64 7.09
CA ASP A 361 28.17 -7.79 7.90
C ASP A 361 28.74 -9.07 7.23
N PRO A 362 29.78 -9.69 7.84
CA PRO A 362 30.45 -10.84 7.23
C PRO A 362 29.53 -12.07 7.11
N VAL A 363 28.49 -12.21 7.92
CA VAL A 363 27.58 -13.37 7.91
C VAL A 363 26.63 -13.34 6.70
N LYS A 364 26.25 -12.13 6.21
CA LYS A 364 25.48 -12.00 4.95
C LYS A 364 26.34 -12.15 3.69
N ALA A 365 27.61 -11.82 3.77
CA ALA A 365 28.55 -11.98 2.65
C ALA A 365 28.87 -13.46 2.41
N GLU A 366 29.03 -14.28 3.42
CA GLU A 366 29.26 -15.72 3.29
C GLU A 366 28.07 -16.46 2.69
N LYS A 367 26.83 -16.16 3.10
CA LYS A 367 25.62 -16.76 2.50
C LYS A 367 25.41 -16.39 1.01
N ASN A 368 25.85 -15.20 0.59
CA ASN A 368 25.80 -14.82 -0.81
C ASN A 368 26.97 -15.38 -1.63
N GLN A 369 28.12 -15.65 -1.01
CA GLN A 369 29.22 -16.36 -1.66
C GLN A 369 28.95 -17.86 -1.79
N GLU A 370 28.31 -18.51 -0.84
CA GLU A 370 27.88 -19.90 -0.96
C GLU A 370 26.79 -20.10 -2.02
N ARG A 371 25.86 -19.15 -2.21
CA ARG A 371 24.90 -19.17 -3.33
C ARG A 371 25.55 -18.93 -4.71
N ASN A 372 26.64 -18.19 -4.79
CA ASN A 372 27.39 -17.97 -6.03
C ASN A 372 28.45 -19.06 -6.33
N ALA A 373 28.69 -19.98 -5.39
CA ALA A 373 29.62 -21.11 -5.54
C ALA A 373 28.95 -22.38 -6.07
N LEU A 374 27.61 -22.39 -6.25
CA LEU A 374 26.90 -23.48 -6.91
C LEU A 374 27.29 -23.52 -8.39
N GLN A 375 27.76 -24.67 -8.83
CA GLN A 375 28.27 -25.03 -10.14
C GLN A 375 27.71 -24.20 -11.30
N LYS A 376 28.51 -23.31 -11.87
CA LYS A 376 28.11 -22.44 -13.01
C LYS A 376 27.89 -23.21 -14.31
N SER A 377 28.22 -24.48 -14.38
CA SER A 377 27.98 -25.36 -15.52
C SER A 377 28.11 -26.83 -15.14
N VAL A 378 27.28 -27.69 -15.75
CA VAL A 378 27.48 -29.15 -15.77
C VAL A 378 28.00 -29.52 -17.15
N GLN A 379 29.12 -30.21 -17.20
CA GLN A 379 29.69 -30.74 -18.45
C GLN A 379 29.32 -32.20 -18.59
N LEU A 380 29.00 -32.61 -19.80
CA LEU A 380 28.61 -33.97 -20.19
C LEU A 380 29.54 -34.49 -21.27
N SER A 381 30.38 -35.44 -20.90
CA SER A 381 31.26 -36.10 -21.89
C SER A 381 30.44 -36.99 -22.82
N LYS A 382 30.97 -37.22 -24.04
CA LYS A 382 30.34 -38.14 -24.98
C LYS A 382 30.17 -39.54 -24.42
N LYS A 383 31.11 -40.01 -23.61
CA LYS A 383 31.10 -41.34 -23.01
C LYS A 383 29.94 -41.50 -22.00
N GLU A 384 29.66 -40.46 -21.25
CA GLU A 384 28.53 -40.43 -20.31
C GLU A 384 27.20 -40.45 -21.06
N LEU A 385 27.07 -39.66 -22.15
CA LEU A 385 25.85 -39.58 -22.96
C LEU A 385 25.54 -40.88 -23.71
N GLU A 386 26.54 -41.74 -24.01
CA GLU A 386 26.38 -42.99 -24.77
C GLU A 386 26.04 -44.18 -23.87
N THR A 387 26.17 -44.07 -22.54
CA THR A 387 26.11 -45.21 -21.64
C THR A 387 24.70 -45.51 -21.07
N ALA A 388 23.76 -44.60 -21.06
CA ALA A 388 22.33 -44.84 -20.75
C ALA A 388 21.49 -43.54 -20.80
N CYS A 389 20.19 -43.63 -20.45
CA CYS A 389 19.34 -42.47 -20.18
C CYS A 389 19.86 -41.76 -18.93
N GLU A 390 20.54 -40.64 -19.09
CA GLU A 390 21.12 -39.92 -17.95
C GLU A 390 20.16 -38.82 -17.42
N GLN A 391 20.00 -38.84 -16.12
CA GLN A 391 19.40 -37.75 -15.36
C GLN A 391 20.50 -36.80 -14.92
N VAL A 392 20.46 -35.56 -15.38
CA VAL A 392 21.43 -34.52 -15.03
C VAL A 392 20.77 -33.47 -14.14
N LEU A 393 21.33 -33.27 -12.97
CA LEU A 393 20.89 -32.23 -12.04
C LEU A 393 21.72 -30.97 -12.25
N PHE A 394 21.03 -29.84 -12.45
CA PHE A 394 21.63 -28.53 -12.46
C PHE A 394 20.88 -27.61 -11.49
N THR A 395 21.45 -27.36 -10.33
CA THR A 395 20.74 -26.72 -9.21
C THR A 395 19.46 -27.49 -8.84
N ASP A 396 18.29 -26.84 -8.86
CA ASP A 396 16.98 -27.47 -8.60
C ASP A 396 16.30 -27.97 -9.89
N ASN A 397 17.02 -28.01 -11.02
CA ASN A 397 16.48 -28.34 -12.34
C ASN A 397 16.96 -29.73 -12.78
N VAL A 398 16.07 -30.51 -13.35
CA VAL A 398 16.35 -31.87 -13.81
C VAL A 398 16.27 -31.94 -15.32
N PHE A 399 17.31 -32.47 -15.95
CA PHE A 399 17.33 -32.79 -17.37
C PHE A 399 17.42 -34.31 -17.56
N TYR A 400 16.65 -34.81 -18.50
CA TYR A 400 16.74 -36.20 -18.98
C TYR A 400 17.30 -36.20 -20.38
N LEU A 401 18.39 -36.94 -20.61
CA LEU A 401 19.02 -37.05 -21.91
C LEU A 401 18.99 -38.50 -22.35
N LYS A 402 18.60 -38.75 -23.59
CA LYS A 402 18.56 -40.09 -24.16
C LYS A 402 18.98 -40.08 -25.64
N ILE A 403 19.87 -40.98 -26.00
CA ILE A 403 20.31 -41.17 -27.41
C ILE A 403 19.64 -42.43 -27.95
N PHE A 404 19.09 -42.33 -29.17
CA PHE A 404 18.49 -43.47 -29.84
C PHE A 404 18.64 -43.36 -31.38
N SER A 405 18.47 -44.49 -32.09
CA SER A 405 18.54 -44.55 -33.53
C SER A 405 17.33 -43.91 -34.19
N ASN A 406 17.55 -43.18 -35.27
CA ASN A 406 16.47 -42.60 -36.06
C ASN A 406 15.85 -43.65 -36.98
N GLU A 407 14.66 -44.15 -36.57
CA GLU A 407 13.87 -45.17 -37.34
C GLU A 407 12.71 -44.52 -38.10
N GLY A 408 12.73 -43.16 -38.26
CA GLY A 408 11.67 -42.43 -38.93
C GLY A 408 10.40 -42.19 -38.07
N GLN A 409 10.55 -42.31 -36.74
CA GLN A 409 9.47 -42.04 -35.79
C GLN A 409 8.96 -40.60 -35.87
N LYS A 410 7.65 -40.40 -35.67
CA LYS A 410 7.04 -39.08 -35.63
C LYS A 410 7.54 -38.32 -34.37
N ILE A 411 8.16 -37.18 -34.58
CA ILE A 411 8.64 -36.29 -33.52
C ILE A 411 7.58 -35.24 -33.25
N GLU A 412 7.13 -35.15 -31.99
CA GLU A 412 6.18 -34.14 -31.54
C GLU A 412 6.95 -32.92 -31.04
N GLU A 413 6.59 -31.73 -31.52
CA GLU A 413 7.16 -30.49 -30.99
C GLU A 413 6.61 -30.18 -29.59
N LYS A 414 7.49 -30.19 -28.59
CA LYS A 414 7.17 -29.82 -27.20
C LYS A 414 8.06 -28.68 -26.75
N LYS A 415 7.54 -27.83 -25.87
CA LYS A 415 8.27 -26.65 -25.38
C LYS A 415 9.52 -27.02 -24.59
N TYR A 416 9.41 -28.00 -23.72
CA TYR A 416 10.46 -28.43 -22.80
C TYR A 416 11.08 -29.79 -23.14
N THR A 417 10.76 -30.36 -24.30
CA THR A 417 11.41 -31.54 -24.84
C THR A 417 11.87 -31.23 -26.27
N LYS A 418 13.14 -31.46 -26.56
CA LYS A 418 13.73 -31.23 -27.91
C LYS A 418 14.51 -32.42 -28.37
N TRP A 419 14.58 -32.56 -29.67
CA TRP A 419 15.32 -33.62 -30.37
C TRP A 419 16.33 -33.00 -31.30
N LEU A 420 17.60 -33.41 -31.13
CA LEU A 420 18.76 -32.85 -31.85
C LEU A 420 19.48 -33.95 -32.63
N ASP A 421 20.07 -33.55 -33.72
CA ASP A 421 20.97 -34.41 -34.53
C ASP A 421 22.25 -34.67 -33.75
N TYR A 422 22.36 -35.84 -33.08
CA TYR A 422 23.52 -36.18 -32.25
C TYR A 422 24.81 -36.37 -33.07
N ASP A 423 24.69 -36.79 -34.32
CA ASP A 423 25.87 -37.00 -35.19
C ASP A 423 26.63 -35.71 -35.53
N LYS A 424 25.94 -34.57 -35.39
CA LYS A 424 26.56 -33.25 -35.59
C LYS A 424 27.24 -32.71 -34.32
N ILE A 425 27.00 -33.28 -33.15
CA ILE A 425 27.57 -32.85 -31.87
C ILE A 425 29.00 -33.44 -31.81
N LYS A 426 29.99 -32.61 -32.02
CA LYS A 426 31.41 -33.05 -32.09
C LYS A 426 32.16 -32.89 -30.76
N GLN A 427 31.74 -31.99 -29.89
CA GLN A 427 32.40 -31.66 -28.64
C GLN A 427 31.47 -32.05 -27.46
N GLU A 428 31.99 -31.87 -26.24
CA GLU A 428 31.23 -32.06 -25.01
C GLU A 428 30.04 -31.09 -24.90
N LEU A 429 28.95 -31.54 -24.30
CA LEU A 429 27.80 -30.70 -24.00
C LEU A 429 27.97 -30.05 -22.64
N SER A 430 27.41 -28.87 -22.49
CA SER A 430 27.33 -28.20 -21.21
C SER A 430 25.94 -27.61 -20.99
N ILE A 431 25.40 -27.78 -19.77
CA ILE A 431 24.20 -27.09 -19.31
C ILE A 431 24.65 -25.94 -18.42
N ARG A 432 24.33 -24.71 -18.80
CA ARG A 432 24.78 -23.51 -18.09
C ARG A 432 23.90 -22.29 -18.42
N THR A 433 24.12 -21.20 -17.73
CA THR A 433 23.59 -19.89 -18.12
C THR A 433 24.48 -19.22 -19.17
N ARG A 434 24.05 -18.08 -19.71
CA ARG A 434 24.74 -17.37 -20.78
C ARG A 434 26.15 -16.92 -20.40
N GLN A 435 27.03 -16.91 -21.41
CA GLN A 435 28.40 -16.38 -21.31
C GLN A 435 28.66 -15.35 -22.42
N PRO A 436 29.66 -14.47 -22.25
CA PRO A 436 30.08 -13.59 -23.32
C PRO A 436 30.57 -14.39 -24.54
N GLY A 437 30.08 -14.00 -25.73
CA GLY A 437 30.43 -14.68 -26.98
C GLY A 437 29.43 -15.73 -27.45
N ASP A 438 28.45 -16.12 -26.67
CA ASP A 438 27.45 -17.11 -27.05
C ASP A 438 26.63 -16.68 -28.27
N PHE A 439 26.41 -17.64 -29.17
CA PHE A 439 25.65 -17.47 -30.41
C PHE A 439 24.86 -18.73 -30.77
N LEU A 440 23.89 -18.57 -31.65
CA LEU A 440 23.15 -19.68 -32.25
C LEU A 440 22.94 -19.43 -33.76
N ILE A 441 22.77 -20.51 -34.52
CA ILE A 441 22.40 -20.43 -35.92
C ILE A 441 20.89 -20.37 -36.03
N VAL A 442 20.38 -19.39 -36.79
CA VAL A 442 18.94 -19.05 -36.80
C VAL A 442 18.23 -19.43 -38.07
N ASP A 443 18.95 -19.81 -39.13
CA ASP A 443 18.38 -20.22 -40.42
C ASP A 443 19.18 -21.35 -41.08
N ASP A 444 18.64 -21.92 -42.11
CA ASP A 444 19.21 -22.99 -42.94
C ASP A 444 20.42 -22.53 -43.79
N LYS A 445 20.60 -21.20 -43.91
CA LYS A 445 21.76 -20.59 -44.61
C LYS A 445 22.98 -20.47 -43.70
N GLY A 446 22.86 -20.85 -42.43
CA GLY A 446 23.97 -20.80 -41.46
C GLY A 446 24.22 -19.43 -40.86
N SER A 447 23.23 -18.53 -40.90
CA SER A 447 23.36 -17.18 -40.30
C SER A 447 23.47 -17.27 -38.78
N SER A 448 24.61 -16.82 -38.25
CA SER A 448 24.83 -16.77 -36.80
C SER A 448 24.22 -15.51 -36.18
N LYS A 449 23.56 -15.66 -35.03
CA LYS A 449 23.03 -14.55 -34.25
C LYS A 449 23.61 -14.60 -32.82
N LYS A 450 24.22 -13.51 -32.36
CA LYS A 450 24.64 -13.40 -30.95
C LYS A 450 23.47 -13.63 -30.01
N LEU A 451 23.65 -14.39 -28.95
CA LEU A 451 22.59 -14.77 -28.01
C LEU A 451 21.88 -13.54 -27.39
N ASN A 452 22.64 -12.48 -27.06
CA ASN A 452 22.06 -11.24 -26.57
C ASN A 452 21.10 -10.59 -27.58
N ARG A 453 21.42 -10.65 -28.88
CA ARG A 453 20.54 -10.13 -29.92
C ARG A 453 19.28 -10.99 -30.08
N TYR A 454 19.43 -12.31 -29.99
CA TYR A 454 18.32 -13.25 -29.98
C TYR A 454 17.35 -12.92 -28.81
N PHE A 455 17.84 -12.75 -27.58
CA PHE A 455 17.02 -12.39 -26.43
C PHE A 455 16.27 -11.05 -26.60
N ILE A 456 16.86 -10.07 -27.27
CA ILE A 456 16.21 -8.79 -27.59
C ILE A 456 15.07 -9.01 -28.59
N ASP A 457 15.31 -9.77 -29.66
CA ASP A 457 14.34 -10.03 -30.73
C ASP A 457 13.16 -10.87 -30.20
N GLU A 458 13.39 -11.81 -29.28
CA GLU A 458 12.35 -12.58 -28.57
C GLU A 458 11.71 -11.81 -27.41
N LYS A 459 12.06 -10.54 -27.21
CA LYS A 459 11.54 -9.65 -26.15
C LYS A 459 11.73 -10.18 -24.72
N ILE A 460 12.78 -10.94 -24.48
CA ILE A 460 13.13 -11.46 -23.16
C ILE A 460 13.70 -10.32 -22.32
N PRO A 461 13.13 -10.05 -21.13
CA PRO A 461 13.60 -9.02 -20.21
C PRO A 461 15.08 -9.20 -19.83
N SER A 462 15.82 -8.09 -19.68
CA SER A 462 17.27 -8.13 -19.40
C SER A 462 17.61 -8.89 -18.12
N GLU A 463 16.75 -8.79 -17.11
CA GLU A 463 16.89 -9.42 -15.80
C GLU A 463 16.68 -10.94 -15.82
N GLU A 464 15.92 -11.46 -16.79
CA GLU A 464 15.67 -12.89 -16.93
C GLU A 464 16.77 -13.61 -17.72
N ARG A 465 17.55 -12.86 -18.54
CA ARG A 465 18.55 -13.44 -19.46
C ARG A 465 19.68 -14.18 -18.75
N ASP A 466 20.02 -13.78 -17.51
CA ASP A 466 21.09 -14.39 -16.72
C ASP A 466 20.65 -15.70 -16.04
N SER A 467 19.33 -15.93 -15.93
CA SER A 467 18.77 -17.16 -15.33
C SER A 467 18.34 -18.20 -16.36
N ILE A 468 18.27 -17.85 -17.65
CA ILE A 468 17.86 -18.79 -18.69
C ILE A 468 18.93 -19.86 -18.87
N LEU A 469 18.50 -21.12 -18.79
CA LEU A 469 19.35 -22.28 -19.02
C LEU A 469 19.55 -22.53 -20.50
N LEU A 470 20.76 -22.95 -20.85
CA LEU A 470 21.20 -23.19 -22.19
C LEU A 470 21.86 -24.57 -22.27
N LEU A 471 21.57 -25.31 -23.34
CA LEU A 471 22.40 -26.45 -23.76
C LEU A 471 23.40 -25.94 -24.78
N CYS A 472 24.69 -26.09 -24.52
CA CYS A 472 25.76 -25.53 -25.34
C CYS A 472 26.81 -26.57 -25.67
N THR A 473 27.56 -26.32 -26.78
CA THR A 473 28.83 -26.91 -27.08
C THR A 473 29.83 -25.76 -27.30
N GLY A 474 30.77 -25.58 -26.36
CA GLY A 474 31.59 -24.36 -26.32
C GLY A 474 30.73 -23.09 -26.21
N SER A 475 30.92 -22.15 -27.15
CA SER A 475 30.12 -20.91 -27.25
C SER A 475 28.89 -21.04 -28.14
N GLU A 476 28.71 -22.17 -28.82
CA GLU A 476 27.54 -22.40 -29.65
C GLU A 476 26.38 -22.96 -28.83
N VAL A 477 25.24 -22.25 -28.83
CA VAL A 477 24.01 -22.64 -28.12
C VAL A 477 23.21 -23.59 -29.01
N LEU A 478 22.97 -24.82 -28.56
CA LEU A 478 22.15 -25.83 -29.22
C LEU A 478 20.68 -25.64 -28.93
N TRP A 479 20.34 -25.29 -27.68
CA TRP A 479 18.97 -25.08 -27.25
C TRP A 479 18.92 -24.00 -26.15
N VAL A 480 18.04 -23.05 -26.35
CA VAL A 480 17.60 -22.13 -25.29
C VAL A 480 16.41 -22.80 -24.59
N VAL A 481 16.54 -23.18 -23.33
CA VAL A 481 15.51 -23.96 -22.61
C VAL A 481 14.20 -23.16 -22.58
N GLY A 482 13.10 -23.80 -22.98
CA GLY A 482 11.81 -23.14 -23.17
C GLY A 482 11.68 -22.30 -24.45
N GLY A 483 12.76 -22.15 -25.21
CA GLY A 483 12.84 -21.43 -26.48
C GLY A 483 13.20 -22.32 -27.67
N ARG A 484 13.87 -21.71 -28.67
CA ARG A 484 14.22 -22.41 -29.92
C ARG A 484 15.49 -23.25 -29.81
N ILE A 485 15.61 -24.22 -30.72
CA ILE A 485 16.85 -24.95 -30.99
C ILE A 485 17.64 -24.26 -32.10
N ASN A 486 18.96 -24.50 -32.14
CA ASN A 486 19.87 -24.08 -33.19
C ASN A 486 19.56 -24.85 -34.48
N GLU A 487 19.47 -24.14 -35.57
CA GLU A 487 19.07 -24.71 -36.88
C GLU A 487 20.01 -25.80 -37.35
N ASN A 488 21.34 -25.67 -37.10
CA ASN A 488 22.32 -26.67 -37.46
C ASN A 488 22.09 -28.06 -36.85
N TYR A 489 21.48 -28.12 -35.67
CA TYR A 489 21.28 -29.35 -34.91
C TYR A 489 19.87 -29.92 -35.06
N LYS A 490 19.04 -29.36 -35.94
CA LYS A 490 17.76 -29.96 -36.29
C LYS A 490 17.94 -31.29 -36.95
N ILE A 491 17.03 -32.21 -36.68
CA ILE A 491 16.97 -33.53 -37.29
C ILE A 491 16.71 -33.37 -38.81
N ALA A 492 17.44 -34.10 -39.58
CA ALA A 492 17.36 -34.13 -41.05
C ALA A 492 17.21 -35.58 -41.53
N PRO A 493 16.82 -35.82 -42.78
CA PRO A 493 16.70 -37.19 -43.33
C PRO A 493 17.98 -38.04 -43.25
N ARG A 494 19.14 -37.40 -43.07
CA ARG A 494 20.47 -38.08 -42.94
C ARG A 494 20.87 -38.37 -41.49
N THR A 495 20.13 -37.86 -40.51
CA THR A 495 20.42 -38.05 -39.07
C THR A 495 20.23 -39.55 -38.74
N ARG A 496 21.28 -40.17 -38.21
CA ARG A 496 21.24 -41.59 -37.78
C ARG A 496 20.94 -41.72 -36.30
N ARG A 497 21.45 -40.86 -35.44
CA ARG A 497 21.23 -40.85 -33.98
C ARG A 497 20.61 -39.55 -33.55
N ILE A 498 19.63 -39.65 -32.68
CA ILE A 498 18.88 -38.52 -32.13
C ILE A 498 19.21 -38.39 -30.65
N LEU A 499 19.53 -37.19 -30.21
CA LEU A 499 19.57 -36.82 -28.79
C LEU A 499 18.22 -36.21 -28.43
N GLU A 500 17.48 -36.89 -27.58
CA GLU A 500 16.33 -36.34 -26.88
C GLU A 500 16.77 -35.70 -25.59
N ILE A 501 16.33 -34.48 -25.33
CA ILE A 501 16.57 -33.75 -24.10
C ILE A 501 15.25 -33.20 -23.55
N GLN A 502 14.93 -33.58 -22.31
CA GLN A 502 13.74 -33.15 -21.63
C GLN A 502 14.13 -32.39 -20.37
N TYR A 503 13.51 -31.23 -20.15
CA TYR A 503 13.69 -30.40 -18.98
C TYR A 503 12.46 -30.52 -18.05
N GLN A 504 12.70 -30.85 -16.77
CA GLN A 504 11.70 -30.83 -15.69
C GLN A 504 12.02 -29.70 -14.73
N GLY A 505 11.30 -28.60 -14.79
CA GLY A 505 11.48 -27.42 -13.95
C GLY A 505 10.66 -26.23 -14.42
N GLY A 506 10.11 -26.29 -15.64
CA GLY A 506 9.14 -25.32 -16.12
C GLY A 506 7.74 -25.70 -15.65
N LYS A 507 6.99 -24.79 -15.08
CA LYS A 507 5.54 -24.97 -14.88
C LYS A 507 4.90 -25.10 -16.25
N ASP A 508 4.60 -26.31 -16.66
CA ASP A 508 3.61 -26.55 -17.71
C ASP A 508 2.25 -26.14 -17.12
N ASN A 509 1.91 -24.87 -17.26
CA ASN A 509 0.52 -24.48 -17.24
C ASN A 509 0.02 -24.75 -18.66
N HIS A 510 -0.60 -25.93 -18.86
CA HIS A 510 -1.80 -26.08 -19.68
C HIS A 510 -1.89 -27.50 -20.26
N GLU A 511 -2.78 -28.23 -19.70
CA GLU A 511 -3.90 -28.76 -20.47
C GLU A 511 -5.12 -27.88 -20.25
#